data_e31fcdd74a1e0c76688f7922ab80b686
#
_entry.id   e31fcdd74a1e0c76688f7922ab80b686
#
_cell.length_a   1.000
_cell.length_b   1.000
_cell.length_c   1.000
_cell.angle_alpha   90.00
_cell.angle_beta   90.00
_cell.angle_gamma   90.00
#
_symmetry.space_group_name_H-M   'P 1'
#
loop_
_entity.id
_entity.type
_entity.pdbx_description
1 polymer ?
#
loop_
_entity_poly.entity_id
_entity_poly.type
_entity_poly.pdbx_seq_one_letter_code
_entity_poly.pdbx_strand_id
1 'polypeptide(L)'
;MDIPGFGDSDLPTGVSDADGLVPYLAEILTQTFEHEAVDVMGFSFGGMTAGLMAAQHPHIIRQLILVGAPGLGLFGKELPMRGMATHMDEAEIRNVHKHNLNAMMFAHAVSVTDEVIDLQQTNVARDRLRRRRIARTDVLANAQTHWMCPVHGVWGELDALYANTLQQVPTMLPSLATFKIVPDAGHWLMYERPEAFHAAVDPLLKP
;
A
#
# COMPACT_ATOMS: atom_id res chain seq x y z
N MET A 1 -8.72 9.99 5.85
CA MET A 1 -9.30 10.42 4.55
C MET A 1 -9.28 9.22 3.63
N ASP A 2 -10.40 8.91 2.96
CA ASP A 2 -10.39 7.89 1.92
C ASP A 2 -9.73 8.44 0.66
N ILE A 3 -8.83 7.65 0.08
CA ILE A 3 -8.22 7.98 -1.22
C ILE A 3 -9.34 8.05 -2.27
N PRO A 4 -9.33 9.01 -3.22
CA PRO A 4 -10.36 9.08 -4.26
C PRO A 4 -10.55 7.75 -4.98
N GLY A 5 -11.81 7.30 -5.08
CA GLY A 5 -12.19 5.99 -5.62
C GLY A 5 -12.26 4.87 -4.59
N PHE A 6 -12.00 5.14 -3.32
CA PHE A 6 -12.12 4.17 -2.21
C PHE A 6 -13.08 4.70 -1.15
N GLY A 7 -13.65 3.77 -0.36
CA GLY A 7 -14.55 4.13 0.73
C GLY A 7 -15.71 5.01 0.28
N ASP A 8 -15.88 6.16 0.93
CA ASP A 8 -16.93 7.12 0.62
C ASP A 8 -16.48 8.20 -0.39
N SER A 9 -15.20 8.20 -0.82
CA SER A 9 -14.67 9.15 -1.80
C SER A 9 -14.99 8.74 -3.24
N ASP A 10 -15.50 9.67 -4.03
CA ASP A 10 -15.76 9.44 -5.45
C ASP A 10 -14.49 9.25 -6.26
N LEU A 11 -14.59 8.49 -7.35
CA LEU A 11 -13.51 8.36 -8.32
C LEU A 11 -13.60 9.51 -9.35
N PRO A 12 -12.59 10.37 -9.47
CA PRO A 12 -12.60 11.45 -10.45
C PRO A 12 -12.66 10.89 -11.88
N THR A 13 -13.36 11.63 -12.75
CA THR A 13 -13.53 11.24 -14.16
C THR A 13 -12.19 11.10 -14.86
N GLY A 14 -12.00 10.00 -15.59
CA GLY A 14 -10.76 9.73 -16.35
C GLY A 14 -9.64 9.10 -15.54
N VAL A 15 -9.75 9.00 -14.23
CA VAL A 15 -8.76 8.31 -13.38
C VAL A 15 -8.96 6.80 -13.49
N SER A 16 -7.86 6.09 -13.76
CA SER A 16 -7.89 4.64 -13.93
C SER A 16 -6.78 3.87 -13.19
N ASP A 17 -5.78 4.59 -12.63
CA ASP A 17 -4.68 4.00 -11.85
C ASP A 17 -4.08 5.05 -10.90
N ALA A 18 -3.05 4.68 -10.12
CA ALA A 18 -2.46 5.48 -9.04
C ALA A 18 -1.93 6.84 -9.52
N ASP A 19 -1.32 6.90 -10.68
CA ASP A 19 -0.77 8.12 -11.26
C ASP A 19 -1.83 9.20 -11.47
N GLY A 20 -3.03 8.79 -11.90
CA GLY A 20 -4.17 9.69 -12.05
C GLY A 20 -4.74 10.22 -10.73
N LEU A 21 -4.43 9.60 -9.59
CA LEU A 21 -4.86 10.07 -8.26
C LEU A 21 -3.97 11.18 -7.71
N VAL A 22 -2.71 11.23 -8.15
CA VAL A 22 -1.67 12.11 -7.58
C VAL A 22 -2.08 13.58 -7.54
N PRO A 23 -2.59 14.20 -8.62
CA PRO A 23 -2.96 15.63 -8.59
C PRO A 23 -4.04 15.95 -7.54
N TYR A 24 -5.04 15.06 -7.40
CA TYR A 24 -6.12 15.24 -6.44
C TYR A 24 -5.64 15.13 -5.00
N LEU A 25 -4.79 14.14 -4.71
CA LEU A 25 -4.22 13.96 -3.38
C LEU A 25 -3.29 15.11 -3.01
N ALA A 26 -2.47 15.58 -3.94
CA ALA A 26 -1.59 16.72 -3.73
C ALA A 26 -2.38 17.99 -3.43
N GLU A 27 -3.46 18.25 -4.17
CA GLU A 27 -4.34 19.38 -3.91
C GLU A 27 -5.02 19.30 -2.55
N ILE A 28 -5.56 18.13 -2.18
CA ILE A 28 -6.19 17.90 -0.87
C ILE A 28 -5.20 18.16 0.27
N LEU A 29 -3.98 17.62 0.19
CA LEU A 29 -2.97 17.85 1.22
C LEU A 29 -2.59 19.34 1.30
N THR A 30 -2.35 19.97 0.16
CA THR A 30 -2.00 21.40 0.09
C THR A 30 -3.06 22.28 0.74
N GLN A 31 -4.33 22.04 0.45
CA GLN A 31 -5.44 22.80 1.03
C GLN A 31 -5.67 22.48 2.52
N THR A 32 -5.55 21.20 2.89
CA THR A 32 -5.81 20.77 4.28
C THR A 32 -4.75 21.28 5.25
N PHE A 33 -3.50 21.33 4.81
CA PHE A 33 -2.36 21.72 5.64
C PHE A 33 -1.80 23.11 5.29
N GLU A 34 -2.60 23.95 4.66
CA GLU A 34 -2.27 25.37 4.39
C GLU A 34 -0.90 25.57 3.73
N HIS A 35 -0.55 24.67 2.79
CA HIS A 35 0.73 24.62 2.07
C HIS A 35 1.94 24.15 2.92
N GLU A 36 1.73 23.73 4.16
CA GLU A 36 2.80 23.13 4.97
C GLU A 36 3.16 21.72 4.47
N ALA A 37 4.45 21.41 4.47
CA ALA A 37 4.91 20.08 4.12
C ALA A 37 4.59 19.07 5.26
N VAL A 38 4.05 17.91 4.91
CA VAL A 38 3.57 16.90 5.86
C VAL A 38 4.35 15.58 5.75
N ASP A 39 4.32 14.80 6.82
CA ASP A 39 4.74 13.40 6.78
C ASP A 39 3.63 12.57 6.15
N VAL A 40 4.01 11.74 5.19
CA VAL A 40 3.08 10.85 4.49
C VAL A 40 3.51 9.40 4.71
N MET A 41 2.59 8.59 5.18
CA MET A 41 2.76 7.14 5.23
C MET A 41 1.75 6.48 4.31
N GLY A 42 2.23 5.64 3.41
CA GLY A 42 1.38 4.91 2.48
C GLY A 42 1.60 3.41 2.54
N PHE A 43 0.49 2.65 2.64
CA PHE A 43 0.51 1.20 2.63
C PHE A 43 0.15 0.66 1.23
N SER A 44 0.91 -0.32 0.76
CA SER A 44 0.64 -1.06 -0.47
C SER A 44 0.39 -0.11 -1.66
N PHE A 45 -0.76 -0.19 -2.32
CA PHE A 45 -1.17 0.73 -3.38
C PHE A 45 -1.08 2.21 -2.95
N GLY A 46 -1.47 2.53 -1.71
CA GLY A 46 -1.32 3.87 -1.13
C GLY A 46 0.15 4.29 -0.99
N GLY A 47 1.05 3.36 -0.70
CA GLY A 47 2.50 3.61 -0.66
C GLY A 47 3.06 3.96 -2.03
N MET A 48 2.70 3.20 -3.07
CA MET A 48 3.07 3.53 -4.45
C MET A 48 2.52 4.90 -4.86
N THR A 49 1.25 5.17 -4.58
CA THR A 49 0.62 6.46 -4.90
C THR A 49 1.32 7.62 -4.18
N ALA A 50 1.65 7.46 -2.89
CA ALA A 50 2.39 8.45 -2.11
C ALA A 50 3.81 8.69 -2.66
N GLY A 51 4.49 7.63 -3.10
CA GLY A 51 5.81 7.75 -3.72
C GLY A 51 5.77 8.48 -5.07
N LEU A 52 4.74 8.24 -5.89
CA LEU A 52 4.50 9.01 -7.11
C LEU A 52 4.19 10.48 -6.81
N MET A 53 3.41 10.73 -5.76
CA MET A 53 3.11 12.10 -5.30
C MET A 53 4.37 12.82 -4.82
N ALA A 54 5.24 12.15 -4.06
CA ALA A 54 6.52 12.72 -3.62
C ALA A 54 7.44 13.08 -4.78
N ALA A 55 7.38 12.34 -5.88
CA ALA A 55 8.16 12.64 -7.08
C ALA A 55 7.60 13.82 -7.89
N GLN A 56 6.28 13.96 -7.96
CA GLN A 56 5.62 15.00 -8.77
C GLN A 56 5.40 16.29 -7.98
N HIS A 57 5.24 16.20 -6.66
CA HIS A 57 4.97 17.32 -5.75
C HIS A 57 5.92 17.29 -4.54
N PRO A 58 7.24 17.38 -4.75
CA PRO A 58 8.24 17.13 -3.70
C PRO A 58 8.16 18.14 -2.54
N HIS A 59 7.61 19.32 -2.76
CA HIS A 59 7.58 20.38 -1.75
C HIS A 59 6.46 20.24 -0.71
N ILE A 60 5.47 19.35 -0.94
CA ILE A 60 4.37 19.13 0.01
C ILE A 60 4.64 17.98 0.96
N ILE A 61 5.73 17.25 0.79
CA ILE A 61 6.08 16.07 1.60
C ILE A 61 7.39 16.33 2.34
N ARG A 62 7.31 16.37 3.67
CA ARG A 62 8.46 16.52 4.56
C ARG A 62 9.21 15.21 4.70
N GLN A 63 8.49 14.10 4.77
CA GLN A 63 9.01 12.73 4.91
C GLN A 63 8.02 11.73 4.34
N LEU A 64 8.52 10.67 3.73
CA LEU A 64 7.71 9.59 3.18
C LEU A 64 8.03 8.26 3.85
N ILE A 65 7.01 7.52 4.28
CA ILE A 65 7.12 6.15 4.79
C ILE A 65 6.36 5.22 3.84
N LEU A 66 7.08 4.34 3.18
CA LEU A 66 6.55 3.31 2.30
C LEU A 66 6.36 2.01 3.07
N VAL A 67 5.13 1.51 3.11
CA VAL A 67 4.80 0.25 3.79
C VAL A 67 4.33 -0.77 2.75
N GLY A 68 5.12 -1.80 2.48
CA GLY A 68 4.78 -2.86 1.54
C GLY A 68 4.43 -2.37 0.13
N ALA A 69 5.00 -1.24 -0.31
CA ALA A 69 4.61 -0.56 -1.55
C ALA A 69 5.02 -1.33 -2.81
N PRO A 70 4.12 -1.57 -3.79
CA PRO A 70 4.44 -2.18 -5.09
C PRO A 70 5.05 -1.16 -6.06
N GLY A 71 5.30 -1.58 -7.31
CA GLY A 71 5.85 -0.71 -8.35
C GLY A 71 7.38 -0.70 -8.37
N LEU A 72 8.01 -1.77 -7.90
CA LEU A 72 9.47 -1.92 -7.83
C LEU A 72 10.06 -2.79 -8.96
N GLY A 73 9.23 -3.30 -9.88
CA GLY A 73 9.67 -4.29 -10.86
C GLY A 73 10.04 -5.65 -10.24
N LEU A 74 9.78 -5.82 -8.96
CA LEU A 74 9.99 -7.09 -8.25
C LEU A 74 8.71 -7.93 -8.36
N PHE A 75 8.79 -8.99 -9.14
CA PHE A 75 7.67 -9.92 -9.28
C PHE A 75 7.95 -11.15 -8.43
N GLY A 76 7.17 -11.28 -7.36
CA GLY A 76 7.11 -12.49 -6.58
C GLY A 76 6.41 -13.63 -7.36
N LYS A 77 6.16 -14.73 -6.69
CA LYS A 77 5.35 -15.82 -7.22
C LYS A 77 3.91 -15.32 -7.48
N GLU A 78 3.31 -15.80 -8.56
CA GLU A 78 1.88 -15.54 -8.81
C GLU A 78 1.04 -16.05 -7.63
N LEU A 79 0.22 -15.16 -7.08
CA LEU A 79 -0.62 -15.48 -5.92
C LEU A 79 -1.89 -16.21 -6.40
N PRO A 80 -2.33 -17.25 -5.69
CA PRO A 80 -3.51 -18.03 -6.06
C PRO A 80 -4.81 -17.30 -5.71
N MET A 81 -4.97 -16.06 -6.20
CA MET A 81 -6.15 -15.25 -5.93
C MET A 81 -7.40 -15.82 -6.60
N ARG A 82 -8.54 -15.73 -5.93
CA ARG A 82 -9.84 -16.14 -6.45
C ARG A 82 -10.68 -14.92 -6.81
N GLY A 83 -11.32 -14.99 -7.98
CA GLY A 83 -12.33 -14.01 -8.40
C GLY A 83 -13.70 -14.35 -7.83
N MET A 84 -14.55 -13.33 -7.70
CA MET A 84 -15.97 -13.49 -7.37
C MET A 84 -16.77 -13.62 -8.66
N ALA A 85 -17.72 -14.56 -8.70
CA ALA A 85 -18.67 -14.74 -9.81
C ALA A 85 -20.06 -14.23 -9.41
N THR A 86 -20.83 -13.78 -10.38
CA THR A 86 -22.14 -13.14 -10.17
C THR A 86 -23.20 -14.08 -9.58
N HIS A 87 -22.99 -15.38 -9.64
CA HIS A 87 -23.93 -16.40 -9.12
C HIS A 87 -23.58 -16.88 -7.71
N MET A 88 -22.47 -16.40 -7.13
CA MET A 88 -22.03 -16.82 -5.78
C MET A 88 -22.99 -16.29 -4.73
N ASP A 89 -23.31 -17.13 -3.76
CA ASP A 89 -24.02 -16.73 -2.56
C ASP A 89 -23.08 -16.02 -1.57
N GLU A 90 -23.66 -15.52 -0.48
CA GLU A 90 -22.90 -14.76 0.54
C GLU A 90 -21.80 -15.62 1.21
N ALA A 91 -22.07 -16.88 1.46
CA ALA A 91 -21.08 -17.79 2.07
C ALA A 91 -19.92 -18.08 1.12
N GLU A 92 -20.19 -18.24 -0.17
CA GLU A 92 -19.17 -18.43 -1.21
C GLU A 92 -18.31 -17.17 -1.37
N ILE A 93 -18.94 -15.98 -1.41
CA ILE A 93 -18.22 -14.68 -1.46
C ILE A 93 -17.32 -14.53 -0.24
N ARG A 94 -17.82 -14.82 0.95
CA ARG A 94 -17.06 -14.79 2.21
C ARG A 94 -15.85 -15.74 2.16
N ASN A 95 -16.02 -16.94 1.63
CA ASN A 95 -14.93 -17.90 1.45
C ASN A 95 -13.87 -17.40 0.44
N VAL A 96 -14.26 -16.70 -0.62
CA VAL A 96 -13.33 -16.05 -1.55
C VAL A 96 -12.50 -14.99 -0.82
N HIS A 97 -13.13 -14.12 -0.03
CA HIS A 97 -12.42 -13.11 0.76
C HIS A 97 -11.44 -13.75 1.75
N LYS A 98 -11.88 -14.76 2.50
CA LYS A 98 -11.03 -15.52 3.42
C LYS A 98 -9.82 -16.14 2.71
N HIS A 99 -10.03 -16.76 1.54
CA HIS A 99 -8.96 -17.32 0.74
C HIS A 99 -7.96 -16.25 0.28
N ASN A 100 -8.44 -15.13 -0.25
CA ASN A 100 -7.61 -14.06 -0.77
C ASN A 100 -6.80 -13.34 0.34
N LEU A 101 -7.39 -13.17 1.52
CA LEU A 101 -6.69 -12.66 2.70
C LEU A 101 -5.52 -13.56 3.10
N ASN A 102 -5.74 -14.88 3.16
CA ASN A 102 -4.67 -15.86 3.44
C ASN A 102 -3.62 -15.93 2.32
N ALA A 103 -4.03 -15.73 1.07
CA ALA A 103 -3.11 -15.84 -0.07
C ALA A 103 -2.18 -14.64 -0.21
N MET A 104 -2.61 -13.45 0.24
CA MET A 104 -1.89 -12.20 -0.04
C MET A 104 -1.61 -11.35 1.19
N MET A 105 -2.57 -11.22 2.13
CA MET A 105 -2.48 -10.18 3.16
C MET A 105 -1.83 -10.66 4.45
N PHE A 106 -2.05 -11.90 4.85
CA PHE A 106 -1.61 -12.45 6.13
C PHE A 106 -0.64 -13.62 5.95
N ALA A 107 0.39 -13.66 6.79
CA ALA A 107 1.28 -14.80 6.89
C ALA A 107 0.64 -15.96 7.66
N HIS A 108 -0.23 -15.64 8.63
CA HIS A 108 -0.81 -16.61 9.54
C HIS A 108 -2.33 -16.66 9.41
N ALA A 109 -2.86 -17.87 9.14
CA ALA A 109 -4.30 -18.08 8.96
C ALA A 109 -5.13 -17.69 10.21
N VAL A 110 -4.54 -17.72 11.40
CA VAL A 110 -5.20 -17.30 12.66
C VAL A 110 -5.52 -15.80 12.66
N SER A 111 -4.80 -14.98 11.89
CA SER A 111 -5.05 -13.55 11.75
C SER A 111 -6.28 -13.24 10.90
N VAL A 112 -6.80 -14.21 10.14
CA VAL A 112 -7.99 -14.04 9.29
C VAL A 112 -9.25 -14.36 10.09
N THR A 113 -9.64 -13.42 10.94
CA THR A 113 -10.86 -13.47 11.75
C THR A 113 -12.11 -13.12 10.93
N ASP A 114 -13.28 -13.36 11.49
CA ASP A 114 -14.54 -12.96 10.85
C ASP A 114 -14.64 -11.45 10.67
N GLU A 115 -14.17 -10.66 11.64
CA GLU A 115 -14.10 -9.21 11.56
C GLU A 115 -13.23 -8.72 10.39
N VAL A 116 -12.07 -9.35 10.17
CA VAL A 116 -11.17 -9.05 9.05
C VAL A 116 -11.80 -9.38 7.71
N ILE A 117 -12.57 -10.48 7.64
CA ILE A 117 -13.29 -10.86 6.43
C ILE A 117 -14.37 -9.83 6.11
N ASP A 118 -15.13 -9.37 7.12
CA ASP A 118 -16.18 -8.36 6.97
C ASP A 118 -15.59 -7.01 6.53
N LEU A 119 -14.47 -6.61 7.12
CA LEU A 119 -13.72 -5.42 6.73
C LEU A 119 -13.26 -5.51 5.26
N GLN A 120 -12.67 -6.62 4.86
CA GLN A 120 -12.22 -6.84 3.49
C GLN A 120 -13.39 -6.81 2.50
N GLN A 121 -14.50 -7.46 2.82
CA GLN A 121 -15.70 -7.47 1.99
C GLN A 121 -16.23 -6.04 1.79
N THR A 122 -16.31 -5.27 2.87
CA THR A 122 -16.74 -3.87 2.84
C THR A 122 -15.79 -3.01 1.98
N ASN A 123 -14.48 -3.15 2.16
CA ASN A 123 -13.48 -2.40 1.42
C ASN A 123 -13.51 -2.73 -0.09
N VAL A 124 -13.62 -4.00 -0.45
CA VAL A 124 -13.68 -4.44 -1.86
C VAL A 124 -14.96 -3.96 -2.52
N ALA A 125 -16.10 -3.95 -1.82
CA ALA A 125 -17.37 -3.42 -2.34
C ALA A 125 -17.30 -1.92 -2.64
N ARG A 126 -16.46 -1.18 -1.92
CA ARG A 126 -16.27 0.28 -2.05
C ARG A 126 -15.03 0.66 -2.89
N ASP A 127 -14.34 -0.31 -3.47
CA ASP A 127 -13.21 -0.08 -4.38
C ASP A 127 -13.73 0.17 -5.81
N ARG A 128 -13.62 1.41 -6.27
CA ARG A 128 -14.00 1.85 -7.62
C ARG A 128 -12.81 1.84 -8.58
N LEU A 129 -11.57 1.81 -8.05
CA LEU A 129 -10.33 1.81 -8.83
C LEU A 129 -9.83 0.37 -9.05
N ARG A 130 -10.52 -0.37 -9.91
CA ARG A 130 -10.28 -1.80 -10.10
C ARG A 130 -9.05 -2.16 -10.93
N ARG A 131 -8.45 -1.19 -11.61
CA ARG A 131 -7.24 -1.39 -12.43
C ARG A 131 -6.03 -0.85 -11.69
N ARG A 132 -5.00 -1.69 -11.53
CA ARG A 132 -3.75 -1.36 -10.82
C ARG A 132 -2.57 -1.86 -11.64
N ARG A 133 -2.54 -1.47 -12.92
CA ARG A 133 -1.55 -2.01 -13.88
C ARG A 133 -0.14 -1.56 -13.56
N ILE A 134 0.00 -0.29 -13.17
CA ILE A 134 1.33 0.27 -12.88
C ILE A 134 1.96 -0.32 -11.62
N ALA A 135 1.17 -0.89 -10.70
CA ALA A 135 1.68 -1.62 -9.55
C ALA A 135 2.55 -2.84 -9.92
N ARG A 136 2.36 -3.36 -11.14
CA ARG A 136 3.15 -4.48 -11.68
C ARG A 136 4.33 -4.03 -12.56
N THR A 137 4.73 -2.78 -12.46
CA THR A 137 5.88 -2.21 -13.19
C THR A 137 6.95 -1.77 -12.21
N ASP A 138 7.97 -1.09 -12.68
CA ASP A 138 9.03 -0.45 -11.90
C ASP A 138 8.77 1.06 -11.66
N VAL A 139 7.51 1.49 -11.75
CA VAL A 139 7.12 2.90 -11.72
C VAL A 139 7.60 3.63 -10.46
N LEU A 140 7.53 2.97 -9.30
CA LEU A 140 7.98 3.55 -8.04
C LEU A 140 9.52 3.58 -7.95
N ALA A 141 10.18 2.53 -8.43
CA ALA A 141 11.63 2.49 -8.50
C ALA A 141 12.19 3.62 -9.40
N ASN A 142 11.52 3.92 -10.51
CA ASN A 142 11.92 5.02 -11.38
C ASN A 142 11.60 6.40 -10.77
N ALA A 143 10.49 6.53 -10.04
CA ALA A 143 10.07 7.79 -9.42
C ALA A 143 11.04 8.29 -8.34
N GLN A 144 11.79 7.41 -7.67
CA GLN A 144 12.70 7.77 -6.57
C GLN A 144 13.75 8.81 -6.92
N THR A 145 14.14 8.92 -8.20
CA THR A 145 15.12 9.91 -8.66
C THR A 145 14.67 11.35 -8.49
N HIS A 146 13.36 11.56 -8.27
CA HIS A 146 12.75 12.88 -8.09
C HIS A 146 12.35 13.16 -6.62
N TRP A 147 12.59 12.23 -5.69
CA TRP A 147 12.29 12.45 -4.28
C TRP A 147 13.25 13.47 -3.67
N MET A 148 12.71 14.47 -3.00
CA MET A 148 13.46 15.53 -2.33
C MET A 148 13.37 15.46 -0.80
N CYS A 149 12.67 14.46 -0.26
CA CYS A 149 12.51 14.23 1.17
C CYS A 149 13.13 12.90 1.59
N PRO A 150 13.43 12.70 2.89
CA PRO A 150 13.79 11.38 3.40
C PRO A 150 12.68 10.38 3.15
N VAL A 151 13.05 9.19 2.65
CA VAL A 151 12.12 8.10 2.39
C VAL A 151 12.52 6.87 3.19
N HIS A 152 11.57 6.29 3.91
CA HIS A 152 11.75 5.13 4.76
C HIS A 152 10.91 3.97 4.26
N GLY A 153 11.46 2.77 4.29
CA GLY A 153 10.77 1.55 3.89
C GLY A 153 10.49 0.63 5.06
N VAL A 154 9.27 0.08 5.14
CA VAL A 154 8.85 -0.90 6.14
C VAL A 154 8.09 -2.03 5.47
N TRP A 155 8.59 -3.26 5.54
CA TRP A 155 7.97 -4.43 4.92
C TRP A 155 7.79 -5.57 5.93
N GLY A 156 6.79 -6.41 5.72
CA GLY A 156 6.65 -7.67 6.45
C GLY A 156 7.65 -8.71 5.93
N GLU A 157 8.27 -9.46 6.86
CA GLU A 157 9.22 -10.52 6.52
C GLU A 157 8.61 -11.60 5.61
N LEU A 158 7.33 -11.90 5.84
CA LEU A 158 6.58 -12.95 5.14
C LEU A 158 5.57 -12.36 4.13
N ASP A 159 5.82 -11.15 3.65
CA ASP A 159 4.97 -10.51 2.65
C ASP A 159 4.91 -11.36 1.36
N ALA A 160 3.72 -11.89 1.05
CA ALA A 160 3.52 -12.78 -0.08
C ALA A 160 3.82 -12.12 -1.44
N LEU A 161 3.63 -10.80 -1.55
CA LEU A 161 3.97 -10.06 -2.78
C LEU A 161 5.48 -10.00 -3.02
N TYR A 162 6.27 -10.13 -1.96
CA TYR A 162 7.74 -10.06 -1.98
C TYR A 162 8.40 -11.40 -1.68
N ALA A 163 7.66 -12.51 -1.73
CA ALA A 163 8.21 -13.85 -1.52
C ALA A 163 9.45 -14.06 -2.43
N ASN A 164 10.61 -14.34 -1.81
CA ASN A 164 11.92 -14.50 -2.46
C ASN A 164 12.53 -13.22 -3.08
N THR A 165 11.88 -12.07 -3.00
CA THR A 165 12.40 -10.81 -3.58
C THR A 165 12.57 -9.69 -2.55
N LEU A 166 12.13 -9.87 -1.31
CA LEU A 166 12.16 -8.86 -0.25
C LEU A 166 13.55 -8.24 -0.05
N GLN A 167 14.58 -9.05 -0.06
CA GLN A 167 15.96 -8.60 0.12
C GLN A 167 16.49 -7.74 -1.05
N GLN A 168 15.76 -7.71 -2.17
CA GLN A 168 16.11 -6.88 -3.33
C GLN A 168 15.51 -5.46 -3.23
N VAL A 169 14.56 -5.21 -2.31
CA VAL A 169 13.91 -3.91 -2.15
C VAL A 169 14.92 -2.76 -1.98
N PRO A 170 15.95 -2.84 -1.11
CA PRO A 170 16.94 -1.77 -0.99
C PRO A 170 17.78 -1.56 -2.26
N THR A 171 17.96 -2.59 -3.06
CA THR A 171 18.64 -2.48 -4.37
C THR A 171 17.78 -1.74 -5.38
N MET A 172 16.48 -1.97 -5.36
CA MET A 172 15.53 -1.29 -6.25
C MET A 172 15.23 0.14 -5.78
N LEU A 173 15.36 0.42 -4.48
CA LEU A 173 15.15 1.72 -3.87
C LEU A 173 16.42 2.19 -3.12
N PRO A 174 17.54 2.45 -3.82
CA PRO A 174 18.77 2.92 -3.18
C PRO A 174 18.64 4.31 -2.50
N SER A 175 17.58 5.05 -2.80
CA SER A 175 17.26 6.34 -2.16
C SER A 175 16.62 6.20 -0.77
N LEU A 176 16.35 4.98 -0.28
CA LEU A 176 15.81 4.80 1.06
C LEU A 176 16.81 5.24 2.13
N ALA A 177 16.39 6.15 3.02
CA ALA A 177 17.14 6.53 4.21
C ALA A 177 17.23 5.38 5.23
N THR A 178 16.15 4.60 5.36
CA THR A 178 16.14 3.37 6.17
C THR A 178 15.24 2.31 5.51
N PHE A 179 15.59 1.05 5.74
CA PHE A 179 14.76 -0.09 5.39
C PHE A 179 14.61 -1.00 6.60
N LYS A 180 13.37 -1.25 7.00
CA LYS A 180 13.03 -2.09 8.16
C LYS A 180 12.14 -3.25 7.74
N ILE A 181 12.41 -4.41 8.32
CA ILE A 181 11.60 -5.61 8.14
C ILE A 181 10.90 -5.90 9.47
N VAL A 182 9.59 -6.00 9.44
CA VAL A 182 8.78 -6.44 10.58
C VAL A 182 8.78 -7.97 10.59
N PRO A 183 9.37 -8.61 11.60
CA PRO A 183 9.49 -10.07 11.64
C PRO A 183 8.12 -10.74 11.77
N ASP A 184 7.99 -11.93 11.22
CA ASP A 184 6.82 -12.79 11.34
C ASP A 184 5.50 -12.11 10.92
N ALA A 185 5.55 -11.21 9.94
CA ALA A 185 4.41 -10.44 9.43
C ALA A 185 4.24 -10.61 7.92
N GLY A 186 3.01 -10.75 7.46
CA GLY A 186 2.64 -10.74 6.05
C GLY A 186 2.54 -9.32 5.47
N HIS A 187 1.79 -9.19 4.37
CA HIS A 187 1.59 -7.91 3.71
C HIS A 187 0.86 -6.90 4.60
N TRP A 188 -0.14 -7.34 5.37
CA TRP A 188 -0.89 -6.47 6.30
C TRP A 188 -0.23 -6.43 7.69
N LEU A 189 1.06 -6.07 7.71
CA LEU A 189 1.96 -6.11 8.86
C LEU A 189 1.47 -5.28 10.05
N MET A 190 0.85 -4.11 9.81
CA MET A 190 0.32 -3.25 10.86
C MET A 190 -0.85 -3.88 11.61
N TYR A 191 -1.56 -4.80 11.00
CA TYR A 191 -2.65 -5.55 11.62
C TYR A 191 -2.14 -6.84 12.28
N GLU A 192 -1.22 -7.54 11.62
CA GLU A 192 -0.75 -8.86 12.06
C GLU A 192 0.27 -8.77 13.20
N ARG A 193 1.09 -7.71 13.22
CA ARG A 193 2.14 -7.45 14.22
C ARG A 193 2.18 -5.97 14.62
N PRO A 194 1.10 -5.42 15.24
CA PRO A 194 0.96 -4.00 15.49
C PRO A 194 2.09 -3.45 16.34
N GLU A 195 2.53 -4.14 17.40
CA GLU A 195 3.60 -3.66 18.29
C GLU A 195 4.94 -3.57 17.55
N ALA A 196 5.26 -4.57 16.73
CA ALA A 196 6.50 -4.58 15.95
C ALA A 196 6.46 -3.52 14.82
N PHE A 197 5.29 -3.31 14.22
CA PHE A 197 5.07 -2.24 13.25
C PHE A 197 5.27 -0.87 13.89
N HIS A 198 4.65 -0.59 15.04
CA HIS A 198 4.84 0.65 15.79
C HIS A 198 6.31 0.86 16.19
N ALA A 199 6.99 -0.16 16.69
CA ALA A 199 8.42 -0.07 17.01
C ALA A 199 9.28 0.28 15.77
N ALA A 200 8.85 -0.09 14.57
CA ALA A 200 9.53 0.28 13.34
C ALA A 200 9.21 1.71 12.88
N VAL A 201 7.97 2.20 13.08
CA VAL A 201 7.48 3.47 12.52
C VAL A 201 7.60 4.64 13.50
N ASP A 202 7.27 4.47 14.80
CA ASP A 202 7.24 5.57 15.78
C ASP A 202 8.56 6.37 15.88
N PRO A 203 9.76 5.76 15.77
CA PRO A 203 11.00 6.52 15.75
C PRO A 203 11.17 7.44 14.55
N LEU A 204 10.43 7.17 13.44
CA LEU A 204 10.46 7.97 12.22
C LEU A 204 9.54 9.20 12.31
N LEU A 205 8.51 9.14 13.15
CA LEU A 205 7.49 10.20 13.31
C LEU A 205 7.84 11.22 14.41
N LYS A 206 8.99 11.07 15.03
CA LYS A 206 9.43 12.05 16.04
C LYS A 206 9.96 13.30 15.35
N PRO A 207 9.57 14.51 15.84
CA PRO A 207 10.04 15.78 15.34
C PRO A 207 11.54 15.98 15.53
#